data_bf33b36d03010f4af5ae8d838af37f63
#
_entry.id   bf33b36d03010f4af5ae8d838af37f63
#
_cell.length_a   1.000
_cell.length_b   1.000
_cell.length_c   1.000
_cell.angle_alpha   90.00
_cell.angle_beta   90.00
_cell.angle_gamma   90.00
#
_symmetry.space_group_name_H-M   'P 1'
#
loop_
_entity.id
_entity.type
_entity.pdbx_description
1 polymer ?
#
loop_
_entity_poly.entity_id
_entity_poly.type
_entity_poly.pdbx_seq_one_letter_code
_entity_poly.pdbx_strand_id
1 'polypeptide(L)'
;MIPLSRQAVGVLRELKRFVREDQYVFEQHKNPKKPMSENTMLYALYRMGYRGKATVHGFRATVSTILNENKFRGDVIELLLAHVEKNKVRAAYNRAEYLDERREILQWWADHLDELSID
;
A
#
# COMPACT_ATOMS: atom_id res chain seq x y z
N MET A 1 -2.21 9.35 -9.73
CA MET A 1 -2.42 9.74 -8.29
C MET A 1 -2.87 8.51 -7.52
N ILE A 2 -2.36 8.31 -6.29
CA ILE A 2 -2.77 7.21 -5.41
C ILE A 2 -3.45 7.85 -4.19
N PRO A 3 -4.74 7.58 -3.93
CA PRO A 3 -5.39 8.04 -2.72
C PRO A 3 -4.82 7.34 -1.49
N LEU A 4 -4.91 7.97 -0.33
CA LEU A 4 -4.43 7.42 0.94
C LEU A 4 -5.58 7.43 1.96
N SER A 5 -5.64 6.40 2.80
CA SER A 5 -6.53 6.37 3.96
C SER A 5 -6.06 7.36 5.04
N ARG A 6 -6.95 7.71 5.97
CA ARG A 6 -6.62 8.58 7.12
C ARG A 6 -5.48 8.00 7.95
N GLN A 7 -5.47 6.69 8.16
CA GLN A 7 -4.42 5.98 8.90
C GLN A 7 -3.07 6.08 8.18
N ALA A 8 -3.03 5.87 6.86
CA ALA A 8 -1.81 6.00 6.07
C ALA A 8 -1.26 7.43 6.10
N VAL A 9 -2.14 8.44 6.01
CA VAL A 9 -1.75 9.85 6.16
C VAL A 9 -1.18 10.11 7.55
N GLY A 10 -1.79 9.54 8.61
CA GLY A 10 -1.30 9.63 9.98
C GLY A 10 0.13 9.11 10.11
N VAL A 11 0.38 7.88 9.65
CA VAL A 11 1.72 7.25 9.65
C VAL A 11 2.74 8.10 8.90
N LEU A 12 2.39 8.60 7.71
CA LEU A 12 3.30 9.45 6.93
C LEU A 12 3.59 10.79 7.59
N ARG A 13 2.62 11.39 8.29
CA ARG A 13 2.82 12.62 9.07
C ARG A 13 3.76 12.41 10.25
N GLU A 14 3.64 11.29 10.95
CA GLU A 14 4.58 10.93 12.01
C GLU A 14 5.98 10.73 11.45
N LEU A 15 6.10 9.98 10.36
CA LEU A 15 7.38 9.71 9.70
C LEU A 15 8.07 11.01 9.25
N LYS A 16 7.29 11.99 8.77
CA LYS A 16 7.84 13.28 8.33
C LYS A 16 8.67 14.01 9.41
N ARG A 17 8.43 13.75 10.69
CA ARG A 17 9.21 14.33 11.79
C ARG A 17 10.66 13.85 11.81
N PHE A 18 10.95 12.71 11.20
CA PHE A 18 12.25 12.06 11.19
C PHE A 18 12.96 12.14 9.84
N VAL A 19 12.26 12.61 8.80
CA VAL A 19 12.77 12.69 7.42
C VAL A 19 13.11 14.15 7.07
N ARG A 20 14.24 14.37 6.41
CA ARG A 20 14.63 15.70 5.91
C ARG A 20 13.79 16.08 4.69
N GLU A 21 13.51 17.37 4.49
CA GLU A 21 12.58 17.87 3.47
C GLU A 21 12.94 17.54 2.01
N ASP A 22 14.22 17.30 1.74
CA ASP A 22 14.77 17.04 0.40
C ASP A 22 15.09 15.57 0.12
N GLN A 23 14.61 14.64 0.96
CA GLN A 23 14.99 13.23 0.91
C GLN A 23 13.81 12.29 0.66
N TYR A 24 14.13 11.02 0.44
CA TYR A 24 13.11 9.98 0.29
C TYR A 24 12.33 9.79 1.59
N VAL A 25 11.02 9.57 1.48
CA VAL A 25 10.16 9.22 2.62
C VAL A 25 10.67 7.98 3.34
N PHE A 26 11.17 7.02 2.57
CA PHE A 26 11.81 5.79 3.06
C PHE A 26 13.24 5.76 2.54
N GLU A 27 14.16 6.29 3.30
CA GLU A 27 15.57 6.38 2.96
C GLU A 27 16.35 5.12 3.34
N GLN A 28 17.47 4.91 2.67
CA GLN A 28 18.41 3.87 3.03
C GLN A 28 19.22 4.30 4.25
N HIS A 29 19.28 3.46 5.28
CA HIS A 29 19.96 3.77 6.55
C HIS A 29 21.41 4.20 6.39
N LYS A 30 22.17 3.58 5.47
CA LYS A 30 23.60 3.90 5.23
C LYS A 30 23.82 5.05 4.26
N ASN A 31 22.84 5.38 3.43
CA ASN A 31 22.93 6.44 2.44
C ASN A 31 21.57 7.12 2.24
N PRO A 32 21.29 8.19 3.00
CA PRO A 32 20.00 8.89 2.95
C PRO A 32 19.63 9.46 1.57
N LYS A 33 20.60 9.62 0.67
CA LYS A 33 20.37 10.07 -0.71
C LYS A 33 19.80 8.96 -1.62
N LYS A 34 19.60 7.76 -1.10
CA LYS A 34 19.01 6.63 -1.84
C LYS A 34 17.74 6.14 -1.14
N PRO A 35 16.76 5.62 -1.90
CA PRO A 35 15.61 4.98 -1.30
C PRO A 35 16.01 3.70 -0.57
N MET A 36 15.20 3.26 0.37
CA MET A 36 15.41 1.96 1.03
C MET A 36 15.45 0.82 0.01
N SER A 37 16.20 -0.23 0.33
CA SER A 37 16.29 -1.45 -0.49
C SER A 37 14.94 -2.16 -0.56
N GLU A 38 14.64 -2.78 -1.69
CA GLU A 38 13.44 -3.63 -1.90
C GLU A 38 13.31 -4.73 -0.84
N ASN A 39 14.42 -5.24 -0.34
CA ASN A 39 14.45 -6.29 0.69
C ASN A 39 14.24 -5.76 2.12
N THR A 40 14.23 -4.45 2.35
CA THR A 40 14.14 -3.88 3.71
C THR A 40 12.88 -4.32 4.43
N MET A 41 11.73 -4.29 3.77
CA MET A 41 10.45 -4.74 4.34
C MET A 41 10.45 -6.25 4.62
N LEU A 42 11.01 -7.05 3.72
CA LEU A 42 11.11 -8.51 3.90
C LEU A 42 11.96 -8.86 5.12
N TYR A 43 13.11 -8.21 5.28
CA TYR A 43 13.96 -8.43 6.46
C TYR A 43 13.31 -7.90 7.75
N ALA A 44 12.49 -6.87 7.68
CA ALA A 44 11.70 -6.42 8.83
C ALA A 44 10.73 -7.52 9.28
N LEU A 45 9.99 -8.14 8.35
CA LEU A 45 9.12 -9.29 8.65
C LEU A 45 9.90 -10.46 9.27
N TYR A 46 11.09 -10.74 8.77
CA TYR A 46 11.93 -11.80 9.32
C TYR A 46 12.34 -11.53 10.78
N ARG A 47 12.74 -10.28 11.11
CA ARG A 47 13.07 -9.87 12.47
C ARG A 47 11.87 -9.96 13.42
N MET A 48 10.65 -9.75 12.92
CA MET A 48 9.41 -9.90 13.68
C MET A 48 8.96 -11.37 13.83
N GLY A 49 9.72 -12.35 13.32
CA GLY A 49 9.40 -13.77 13.44
C GLY A 49 8.46 -14.34 12.36
N TYR A 50 8.23 -13.58 11.29
CA TYR A 50 7.34 -14.01 10.18
C TYR A 50 8.07 -14.69 9.02
N ARG A 51 9.33 -15.06 9.18
CA ARG A 51 10.07 -15.80 8.15
C ARG A 51 9.36 -17.11 7.80
N GLY A 52 9.05 -17.31 6.53
CA GLY A 52 8.30 -18.47 6.05
C GLY A 52 6.78 -18.43 6.32
N LYS A 53 6.27 -17.40 7.00
CA LYS A 53 4.84 -17.23 7.32
C LYS A 53 4.20 -16.11 6.52
N ALA A 54 4.91 -15.03 6.28
CA ALA A 54 4.41 -13.88 5.54
C ALA A 54 5.48 -13.29 4.62
N THR A 55 5.04 -12.74 3.50
CA THR A 55 5.89 -12.01 2.54
C THR A 55 5.22 -10.68 2.18
N VAL A 56 5.99 -9.70 1.75
CA VAL A 56 5.46 -8.41 1.27
C VAL A 56 4.49 -8.63 0.10
N HIS A 57 4.79 -9.56 -0.80
CA HIS A 57 3.90 -9.92 -1.90
C HIS A 57 2.62 -10.64 -1.42
N GLY A 58 2.71 -11.44 -0.37
CA GLY A 58 1.57 -12.12 0.25
C GLY A 58 0.52 -11.16 0.78
N PHE A 59 0.91 -10.03 1.35
CA PHE A 59 -0.05 -8.99 1.78
C PHE A 59 -0.88 -8.47 0.62
N ARG A 60 -0.30 -8.31 -0.55
CA ARG A 60 -1.01 -7.89 -1.75
C ARG A 60 -2.08 -8.90 -2.17
N ALA A 61 -1.76 -10.19 -2.14
CA ALA A 61 -2.70 -11.26 -2.43
C ALA A 61 -3.85 -11.30 -1.40
N THR A 62 -3.53 -11.10 -0.12
CA THR A 62 -4.52 -11.03 0.97
C THR A 62 -5.48 -9.87 0.76
N VAL A 63 -4.99 -8.68 0.47
CA VAL A 63 -5.84 -7.51 0.15
C VAL A 63 -6.76 -7.81 -1.01
N SER A 64 -6.24 -8.35 -2.11
CA SER A 64 -7.05 -8.72 -3.28
C SER A 64 -8.17 -9.68 -2.91
N THR A 65 -7.86 -10.73 -2.17
CA THR A 65 -8.83 -11.75 -1.75
C THR A 65 -9.95 -11.13 -0.90
N ILE A 66 -9.59 -10.43 0.17
CA ILE A 66 -10.56 -9.85 1.11
C ILE A 66 -11.45 -8.81 0.41
N LEU A 67 -10.89 -7.95 -0.43
CA LEU A 67 -11.69 -6.97 -1.17
C LEU A 67 -12.66 -7.62 -2.15
N ASN A 68 -12.26 -8.69 -2.85
CA ASN A 68 -13.16 -9.45 -3.73
C ASN A 68 -14.26 -10.16 -2.94
N GLU A 69 -13.96 -10.77 -1.80
CA GLU A 69 -14.94 -11.40 -0.91
C GLU A 69 -15.97 -10.39 -0.38
N ASN A 70 -15.55 -9.15 -0.12
CA ASN A 70 -16.42 -8.04 0.28
C ASN A 70 -17.12 -7.35 -0.92
N LYS A 71 -17.09 -7.96 -2.10
CA LYS A 71 -17.84 -7.55 -3.30
C LYS A 71 -17.47 -6.17 -3.85
N PHE A 72 -16.27 -5.69 -3.59
CA PHE A 72 -15.74 -4.53 -4.28
C PHE A 72 -15.48 -4.84 -5.75
N ARG A 73 -15.56 -3.84 -6.60
CA ARG A 73 -15.37 -4.01 -8.04
C ARG A 73 -13.98 -4.50 -8.38
N GLY A 74 -13.88 -5.64 -9.08
CA GLY A 74 -12.63 -6.28 -9.41
C GLY A 74 -11.69 -5.42 -10.26
N ASP A 75 -12.23 -4.65 -11.22
CA ASP A 75 -11.44 -3.73 -12.06
C ASP A 75 -10.81 -2.59 -11.24
N VAL A 76 -11.49 -2.10 -10.20
CA VAL A 76 -10.96 -1.08 -9.29
C VAL A 76 -9.89 -1.68 -8.37
N ILE A 77 -10.08 -2.92 -7.89
CA ILE A 77 -9.07 -3.65 -7.11
C ILE A 77 -7.79 -3.84 -7.93
N GLU A 78 -7.91 -4.26 -9.18
CA GLU A 78 -6.75 -4.43 -10.07
C GLU A 78 -5.98 -3.12 -10.27
N LEU A 79 -6.69 -1.98 -10.41
CA LEU A 79 -6.08 -0.66 -10.48
C LEU A 79 -5.38 -0.24 -9.18
N LEU A 80 -5.98 -0.54 -8.03
CA LEU A 80 -5.37 -0.30 -6.71
C LEU A 80 -4.07 -1.07 -6.55
N LEU A 81 -4.08 -2.32 -6.98
CA LEU A 81 -2.92 -3.20 -6.90
C LEU A 81 -1.89 -2.94 -8.03
N ALA A 82 -2.11 -1.93 -8.86
CA ALA A 82 -1.24 -1.59 -9.99
C ALA A 82 -0.93 -2.81 -10.88
N HIS A 83 -1.90 -3.71 -11.07
CA HIS A 83 -1.80 -4.73 -12.10
C HIS A 83 -1.76 -4.03 -13.46
N VAL A 84 -0.75 -4.34 -14.25
CA VAL A 84 -0.48 -3.62 -15.50
C VAL A 84 -1.60 -3.92 -16.51
N GLU A 85 -2.47 -2.94 -16.72
CA GLU A 85 -3.34 -2.96 -17.91
C GLU A 85 -2.45 -2.86 -19.14
N LYS A 86 -2.47 -3.88 -19.98
CA LYS A 86 -1.65 -3.96 -21.21
C LYS A 86 -1.99 -2.86 -22.21
N ASN A 87 -3.20 -2.29 -22.12
CA ASN A 87 -3.63 -1.18 -22.96
C ASN A 87 -3.38 0.16 -22.26
N LYS A 88 -2.34 0.88 -22.71
CA LYS A 88 -1.91 2.17 -22.12
C LYS A 88 -2.97 3.26 -22.17
N VAL A 89 -3.81 3.28 -23.19
CA VAL A 89 -4.87 4.30 -23.35
C VAL A 89 -5.98 4.03 -22.33
N ARG A 90 -6.40 2.78 -22.18
CA ARG A 90 -7.41 2.36 -21.20
C ARG A 90 -6.93 2.55 -19.77
N ALA A 91 -5.64 2.30 -19.50
CA ALA A 91 -5.02 2.51 -18.20
C ALA A 91 -5.03 3.98 -17.76
N ALA A 92 -4.82 4.92 -18.67
CA ALA A 92 -4.86 6.36 -18.36
C ALA A 92 -6.30 6.84 -18.06
N TYR A 93 -7.28 6.39 -18.84
CA TYR A 93 -8.70 6.71 -18.67
C TYR A 93 -9.25 6.16 -17.34
N ASN A 94 -9.02 4.88 -17.07
CA ASN A 94 -9.51 4.23 -15.87
C ASN A 94 -8.93 4.83 -14.56
N ARG A 95 -7.69 5.31 -14.57
CA ARG A 95 -7.07 5.91 -13.37
C ARG A 95 -7.76 7.18 -12.88
N ALA A 96 -8.32 7.96 -13.79
CA ALA A 96 -9.04 9.19 -13.43
C ALA A 96 -10.47 8.86 -12.97
N GLU A 97 -11.12 7.92 -13.63
CA GLU A 97 -12.55 7.62 -13.44
C GLU A 97 -12.86 6.98 -12.08
N TYR A 98 -11.94 6.14 -11.55
CA TYR A 98 -12.20 5.41 -10.30
C TYR A 98 -11.48 5.97 -9.08
N LEU A 99 -11.08 7.24 -9.09
CA LEU A 99 -10.31 7.81 -7.98
C LEU A 99 -11.09 7.83 -6.66
N ASP A 100 -12.38 8.14 -6.70
CA ASP A 100 -13.23 8.19 -5.51
C ASP A 100 -13.52 6.79 -4.98
N GLU A 101 -13.88 5.84 -5.84
CA GLU A 101 -14.04 4.43 -5.45
C GLU A 101 -12.74 3.86 -4.85
N ARG A 102 -11.59 4.18 -5.42
CA ARG A 102 -10.30 3.76 -4.90
C ARG A 102 -10.02 4.35 -3.52
N ARG A 103 -10.45 5.59 -3.27
CA ARG A 103 -10.34 6.24 -1.96
C ARG A 103 -11.22 5.54 -0.92
N GLU A 104 -12.46 5.21 -1.28
CA GLU A 104 -13.40 4.48 -0.43
C GLU A 104 -12.87 3.10 -0.06
N ILE A 105 -12.38 2.33 -1.04
CA ILE A 105 -11.83 1.00 -0.81
C ILE A 105 -10.62 1.06 0.12
N LEU A 106 -9.70 2.01 -0.09
CA LEU A 106 -8.51 2.14 0.75
C LEU A 106 -8.85 2.60 2.17
N GLN A 107 -9.89 3.42 2.34
CA GLN A 107 -10.36 3.79 3.67
C GLN A 107 -11.03 2.60 4.35
N TRP A 108 -11.91 1.87 3.66
CA TRP A 108 -12.53 0.66 4.17
C TRP A 108 -11.49 -0.39 4.60
N TRP A 109 -10.47 -0.61 3.77
CA TRP A 109 -9.38 -1.53 4.10
C TRP A 109 -8.63 -1.11 5.38
N ALA A 110 -8.34 0.15 5.55
CA ALA A 110 -7.64 0.64 6.73
C ALA A 110 -8.50 0.53 7.99
N ASP A 111 -9.80 0.81 7.90
CA ASP A 111 -10.75 0.65 8.99
C ASP A 111 -10.90 -0.84 9.36
N HIS A 112 -10.95 -1.75 8.38
CA HIS A 112 -10.96 -3.19 8.60
C HIS A 112 -9.72 -3.69 9.34
N LEU A 113 -8.54 -3.16 9.01
CA LEU A 113 -7.30 -3.49 9.75
C LEU A 113 -7.34 -2.99 11.19
N ASP A 114 -7.90 -1.81 11.44
CA ASP A 114 -8.08 -1.28 12.79
C ASP A 114 -8.99 -2.19 13.61
N GLU A 115 -10.11 -2.68 13.05
CA GLU A 115 -11.01 -3.63 13.70
C GLU A 115 -10.31 -4.93 14.08
N LEU A 116 -9.46 -5.47 13.20
CA LEU A 116 -8.69 -6.69 13.48
C LEU A 116 -7.60 -6.48 14.54
N SER A 117 -7.18 -5.26 14.82
CA SER A 117 -6.11 -4.96 15.77
C SER A 117 -6.61 -4.68 17.20
N ILE A 118 -7.93 -4.71 17.42
CA ILE A 118 -8.56 -4.44 18.74
C ILE A 118 -8.52 -5.69 19.67
N ASP A 119 -8.24 -6.86 19.13
CA ASP A 119 -8.06 -8.10 19.88
C ASP A 119 -6.55 -8.31 20.26
#